data_6b0c3850e283b856fd7d35d282c916f6
#
_entry.id   6b0c3850e283b856fd7d35d282c916f6
#
_cell.length_a   1.000
_cell.length_b   1.000
_cell.length_c   1.000
_cell.angle_alpha   90.00
_cell.angle_beta   90.00
_cell.angle_gamma   90.00
#
_symmetry.space_group_name_H-M   'P 1'
#
loop_
_entity.id
_entity.type
_entity.pdbx_description
1 polymer ?
#
loop_
_entity_poly.entity_id
_entity_poly.type
_entity_poly.pdbx_seq_one_letter_code
_entity_poly.pdbx_strand_id
1 'polypeptide(L)'
;MHTRIICFLTLFACCLLLTGCSDENRPNNPAPEIILYEAQDITRTSARLTGTVNVPPHSHTNRYRFRYGTSPDMEKGEEYSQPNGPVTTELQNLTPGTTYYYCLEAGNEMYMRQSPTYHFTTFPNERPRIAPITFLGQGPISIILLCAVTDDGGDPVTSCGFRYISADGQELEANASLTTDNQWRLHISHLKKYTEYTVKAFAENRNGRTYSEPYRFYTSDAVSLINAGMLPEIIGEDGKNDYTQLSITGPLNGTDIRFIREMCGKDIRGNQTQGQLQKLDLTDALIVAGGLSYDESRYTTEHTIGNGMFGELDILTEIKLPENTLVIEQNAFRNCTSLTALSIPGSTKDLTPSSGCRHLEHLSVITGNPEYSSTDGVVYSKNGETLVWFPEGMEKDELHLSPTLKSIGEYALQKCKIRSIILPGSVTSIGKLAFYASEIESIVLPDGLRNVPLGIFQQCQNLTTVTLG
;
A
#
# COMPACT_ATOMS: atom_id res chain seq x y z
N MET A 1 19.31 -36.16 22.19
CA MET A 1 19.61 -37.46 22.87
C MET A 1 18.37 -37.88 23.64
N HIS A 2 17.53 -38.73 23.08
CA HIS A 2 16.76 -39.74 23.77
C HIS A 2 15.90 -40.49 22.73
N THR A 3 16.47 -41.62 22.39
CA THR A 3 15.94 -42.69 21.57
C THR A 3 14.69 -43.28 22.26
N ARG A 4 13.58 -43.44 21.54
CA ARG A 4 12.47 -44.27 21.98
C ARG A 4 12.23 -45.43 21.04
N ILE A 5 12.37 -46.57 21.63
CA ILE A 5 12.29 -47.94 21.21
C ILE A 5 10.88 -48.25 20.66
N ILE A 6 10.90 -48.87 19.47
CA ILE A 6 9.75 -49.51 18.84
C ILE A 6 9.54 -50.86 19.51
N CYS A 7 8.37 -51.10 20.08
CA CYS A 7 7.98 -52.39 20.58
C CYS A 7 6.99 -53.04 19.60
N PHE A 8 7.48 -54.05 18.84
CA PHE A 8 6.64 -54.97 18.08
C PHE A 8 5.99 -55.97 19.02
N LEU A 9 4.66 -55.98 19.09
CA LEU A 9 3.93 -57.11 19.68
C LEU A 9 3.20 -57.85 18.56
N THR A 10 3.73 -59.00 18.24
CA THR A 10 3.06 -60.08 17.48
C THR A 10 2.03 -60.73 18.40
N LEU A 11 0.75 -60.66 18.07
CA LEU A 11 -0.27 -61.49 18.74
C LEU A 11 -0.71 -62.60 17.81
N PHE A 12 -0.51 -63.82 18.35
CA PHE A 12 -0.88 -65.13 17.82
C PHE A 12 -2.41 -65.26 17.67
N ALA A 13 -2.83 -65.65 16.46
CA ALA A 13 -4.22 -66.03 16.21
C ALA A 13 -4.52 -67.39 16.81
N CYS A 14 -5.47 -67.45 17.73
CA CYS A 14 -6.05 -68.70 18.24
C CYS A 14 -7.29 -69.04 17.40
N CYS A 15 -7.14 -70.00 16.49
CA CYS A 15 -8.28 -70.64 15.78
C CYS A 15 -9.09 -71.50 16.74
N LEU A 16 -10.31 -71.07 17.05
CA LEU A 16 -11.33 -71.94 17.61
C LEU A 16 -12.22 -72.44 16.47
N LEU A 17 -12.03 -73.72 16.11
CA LEU A 17 -12.93 -74.47 15.25
C LEU A 17 -14.22 -74.76 16.01
N LEU A 18 -15.30 -74.08 15.67
CA LEU A 18 -16.65 -74.52 15.99
C LEU A 18 -17.24 -75.20 14.76
N THR A 19 -17.26 -76.49 14.78
CA THR A 19 -18.07 -77.33 13.89
C THR A 19 -19.55 -77.16 14.24
N GLY A 20 -20.32 -76.61 13.32
CA GLY A 20 -21.77 -76.47 13.47
C GLY A 20 -22.47 -76.51 12.10
N CYS A 21 -23.18 -77.59 11.85
CA CYS A 21 -24.25 -77.90 10.89
C CYS A 21 -24.05 -77.40 9.44
N SER A 22 -23.85 -78.37 8.59
CA SER A 22 -24.00 -78.28 7.14
C SER A 22 -25.47 -78.03 6.76
N ASP A 23 -25.80 -76.84 6.34
CA ASP A 23 -27.06 -76.55 5.68
C ASP A 23 -26.81 -76.61 4.17
N GLU A 24 -27.06 -77.80 3.59
CA GLU A 24 -26.74 -78.15 2.18
C GLU A 24 -27.65 -77.47 1.14
N ASN A 25 -28.45 -76.46 1.48
CA ASN A 25 -29.38 -75.78 0.55
C ASN A 25 -29.33 -74.28 0.53
N ARG A 26 -28.16 -73.65 0.80
CA ARG A 26 -28.01 -72.23 0.52
C ARG A 26 -27.42 -71.99 -0.88
N PRO A 27 -28.02 -71.12 -1.72
CA PRO A 27 -27.38 -70.74 -2.98
C PRO A 27 -25.97 -70.26 -2.71
N ASN A 28 -25.02 -70.68 -3.50
CA ASN A 28 -23.60 -70.36 -3.40
C ASN A 28 -23.41 -68.83 -3.68
N ASN A 29 -23.61 -68.04 -2.62
CA ASN A 29 -23.48 -66.56 -2.64
C ASN A 29 -22.27 -66.20 -1.79
N PRO A 30 -21.06 -66.20 -2.35
CA PRO A 30 -19.85 -65.87 -1.61
C PRO A 30 -19.92 -64.40 -1.10
N ALA A 31 -19.59 -64.21 0.17
CA ALA A 31 -19.61 -62.88 0.79
C ALA A 31 -18.49 -61.97 0.26
N PRO A 32 -18.70 -60.70 0.14
CA PRO A 32 -17.64 -59.75 -0.22
C PRO A 32 -16.57 -59.69 0.88
N GLU A 33 -15.33 -59.46 0.45
CA GLU A 33 -14.26 -59.06 1.36
C GLU A 33 -14.28 -57.52 1.50
N ILE A 34 -14.25 -57.03 2.72
CA ILE A 34 -14.33 -55.59 3.00
C ILE A 34 -13.09 -55.17 3.78
N ILE A 35 -12.37 -54.20 3.24
CA ILE A 35 -11.22 -53.57 3.86
C ILE A 35 -11.61 -52.12 4.13
N LEU A 36 -11.60 -51.69 5.39
CA LEU A 36 -11.84 -50.33 5.82
C LEU A 36 -10.51 -49.71 6.21
N TYR A 37 -10.29 -48.48 5.77
CA TYR A 37 -9.12 -47.67 6.12
C TYR A 37 -9.41 -46.63 7.17
N GLU A 38 -8.38 -46.09 7.81
CA GLU A 38 -8.50 -44.97 8.72
C GLU A 38 -9.06 -43.74 8.03
N ALA A 39 -9.87 -42.96 8.77
CA ALA A 39 -10.43 -41.72 8.24
C ALA A 39 -9.33 -40.70 7.92
N GLN A 40 -9.48 -40.04 6.79
CA GLN A 40 -8.52 -39.06 6.27
C GLN A 40 -9.16 -37.68 6.18
N ASP A 41 -8.34 -36.64 5.96
CA ASP A 41 -8.78 -35.24 5.78
C ASP A 41 -9.78 -34.79 6.86
N ILE A 42 -9.53 -35.18 8.11
CA ILE A 42 -10.37 -34.82 9.24
C ILE A 42 -10.23 -33.33 9.49
N THR A 43 -11.37 -32.64 9.52
CA THR A 43 -11.48 -31.22 9.88
C THR A 43 -12.36 -31.05 11.11
N ARG A 44 -12.82 -29.82 11.37
CA ARG A 44 -13.81 -29.56 12.41
C ARG A 44 -15.19 -30.11 12.05
N THR A 45 -15.54 -30.14 10.76
CA THR A 45 -16.90 -30.43 10.29
C THR A 45 -16.97 -31.44 9.16
N SER A 46 -15.85 -32.05 8.79
CA SER A 46 -15.78 -33.05 7.70
C SER A 46 -14.75 -34.13 7.96
N ALA A 47 -14.88 -35.25 7.26
CA ALA A 47 -13.88 -36.32 7.18
C ALA A 47 -14.10 -37.12 5.90
N ARG A 48 -13.04 -37.72 5.36
CA ARG A 48 -13.10 -38.63 4.23
C ARG A 48 -12.94 -40.06 4.74
N LEU A 49 -13.89 -40.93 4.41
CA LEU A 49 -13.83 -42.36 4.66
C LEU A 49 -13.50 -43.10 3.36
N THR A 50 -12.59 -44.05 3.46
CA THR A 50 -12.15 -44.87 2.32
C THR A 50 -12.14 -46.35 2.68
N GLY A 51 -12.37 -47.20 1.71
CA GLY A 51 -12.31 -48.64 1.87
C GLY A 51 -12.17 -49.33 0.53
N THR A 52 -12.11 -50.67 0.56
CA THR A 52 -12.15 -51.52 -0.63
C THR A 52 -13.17 -52.63 -0.41
N VAL A 53 -14.01 -52.86 -1.41
CA VAL A 53 -14.96 -53.96 -1.47
C VAL A 53 -14.56 -54.89 -2.60
N ASN A 54 -14.08 -56.08 -2.30
CA ASN A 54 -13.75 -57.08 -3.27
C ASN A 54 -14.95 -58.04 -3.38
N VAL A 55 -15.62 -58.03 -4.54
CA VAL A 55 -16.81 -58.85 -4.79
C VAL A 55 -16.35 -60.12 -5.54
N PRO A 56 -16.46 -61.32 -4.90
CA PRO A 56 -16.08 -62.57 -5.54
C PRO A 56 -17.03 -62.93 -6.73
N PRO A 57 -16.58 -63.73 -7.68
CA PRO A 57 -17.44 -64.26 -8.76
C PRO A 57 -18.69 -64.94 -8.15
N HIS A 58 -19.83 -64.75 -8.79
CA HIS A 58 -21.13 -65.29 -8.36
C HIS A 58 -21.68 -64.73 -7.07
N SER A 59 -21.08 -63.70 -6.50
CA SER A 59 -21.66 -62.95 -5.39
C SER A 59 -22.85 -62.13 -5.86
N HIS A 60 -23.91 -62.07 -5.05
CA HIS A 60 -25.07 -61.18 -5.26
C HIS A 60 -24.92 -59.82 -4.57
N THR A 61 -23.69 -59.46 -4.23
CA THR A 61 -23.40 -58.11 -3.66
C THR A 61 -23.61 -57.05 -4.71
N ASN A 62 -24.51 -56.10 -4.49
CA ASN A 62 -24.91 -55.07 -5.43
C ASN A 62 -24.88 -53.66 -4.85
N ARG A 63 -24.62 -53.49 -3.58
CA ARG A 63 -24.56 -52.22 -2.90
C ARG A 63 -23.54 -52.23 -1.77
N TYR A 64 -23.14 -51.01 -1.37
CA TYR A 64 -22.31 -50.73 -0.20
C TYR A 64 -22.79 -49.46 0.48
N ARG A 65 -22.43 -49.27 1.76
CA ARG A 65 -22.63 -48.03 2.46
C ARG A 65 -21.57 -47.85 3.56
N PHE A 66 -21.19 -46.63 3.77
CA PHE A 66 -20.49 -46.22 5.00
C PHE A 66 -21.56 -45.89 6.04
N ARG A 67 -21.55 -46.58 7.17
CA ARG A 67 -22.33 -46.20 8.34
C ARG A 67 -21.47 -45.38 9.28
N TYR A 68 -22.03 -44.37 9.86
CA TYR A 68 -21.33 -43.53 10.85
C TYR A 68 -22.31 -42.94 11.87
N GLY A 69 -21.79 -42.52 13.04
CA GLY A 69 -22.57 -41.89 14.08
C GLY A 69 -21.73 -41.56 15.30
N THR A 70 -22.30 -40.89 16.26
CA THR A 70 -21.64 -40.52 17.50
C THR A 70 -21.63 -41.62 18.54
N SER A 71 -22.31 -42.72 18.25
CA SER A 71 -22.30 -43.97 19.03
C SER A 71 -21.82 -45.12 18.16
N PRO A 72 -21.39 -46.28 18.79
CA PRO A 72 -21.04 -47.49 18.03
C PRO A 72 -22.18 -48.07 17.18
N ASP A 73 -23.44 -47.69 17.43
CA ASP A 73 -24.61 -48.16 16.68
C ASP A 73 -24.76 -47.49 15.34
N MET A 74 -24.04 -46.38 15.09
CA MET A 74 -23.90 -45.69 13.79
C MET A 74 -25.25 -45.48 13.07
N GLU A 75 -26.01 -44.49 13.49
CA GLU A 75 -27.39 -44.22 13.04
C GLU A 75 -27.51 -43.68 11.61
N LYS A 76 -26.42 -43.11 11.05
CA LYS A 76 -26.37 -42.49 9.72
C LYS A 76 -25.68 -43.36 8.69
N GLY A 77 -26.06 -43.27 7.44
CA GLY A 77 -25.39 -43.96 6.34
C GLY A 77 -26.02 -43.62 4.99
N GLU A 78 -25.24 -43.51 3.97
CA GLU A 78 -25.67 -43.35 2.59
C GLU A 78 -25.35 -44.64 1.81
N GLU A 79 -26.32 -45.10 1.03
CA GLU A 79 -26.21 -46.31 0.23
C GLU A 79 -25.76 -46.01 -1.20
N TYR A 80 -24.81 -46.79 -1.69
CA TYR A 80 -24.25 -46.68 -3.02
C TYR A 80 -24.35 -48.00 -3.76
N SER A 81 -24.48 -47.95 -5.10
CA SER A 81 -24.51 -49.11 -6.00
C SER A 81 -23.10 -49.43 -6.54
N GLN A 82 -22.92 -50.69 -7.03
CA GLN A 82 -21.71 -51.17 -7.67
C GLN A 82 -20.43 -51.21 -6.81
N PRO A 83 -20.41 -52.00 -5.75
CA PRO A 83 -19.35 -52.04 -4.79
C PRO A 83 -18.17 -52.93 -5.16
N ASN A 84 -17.49 -52.69 -6.25
CA ASN A 84 -16.29 -53.51 -6.59
C ASN A 84 -15.07 -52.62 -6.77
N GLY A 85 -14.10 -52.76 -5.85
CA GLY A 85 -12.88 -52.00 -5.82
C GLY A 85 -12.85 -50.93 -4.74
N PRO A 86 -12.03 -49.88 -4.89
CA PRO A 86 -11.95 -48.76 -3.95
C PRO A 86 -13.26 -47.99 -3.87
N VAL A 87 -13.68 -47.69 -2.66
CA VAL A 87 -14.90 -46.88 -2.36
C VAL A 87 -14.53 -45.73 -1.40
N THR A 88 -15.19 -44.59 -1.60
CA THR A 88 -14.94 -43.39 -0.77
C THR A 88 -16.24 -42.64 -0.52
N THR A 89 -16.29 -41.94 0.62
CA THR A 89 -17.35 -40.94 0.90
C THR A 89 -16.76 -39.79 1.70
N GLU A 90 -17.30 -38.59 1.50
CA GLU A 90 -16.96 -37.40 2.28
C GLU A 90 -18.11 -37.08 3.23
N LEU A 91 -17.83 -37.13 4.51
CA LEU A 91 -18.76 -36.70 5.55
C LEU A 91 -18.66 -35.19 5.73
N GLN A 92 -19.82 -34.52 5.73
CA GLN A 92 -19.95 -33.08 5.91
C GLN A 92 -20.87 -32.77 7.07
N ASN A 93 -20.84 -31.52 7.57
CA ASN A 93 -21.67 -31.03 8.65
C ASN A 93 -21.55 -31.86 9.95
N LEU A 94 -20.35 -32.33 10.22
CA LEU A 94 -20.02 -33.00 11.47
C LEU A 94 -19.92 -31.96 12.60
N THR A 95 -20.17 -32.43 13.85
CA THR A 95 -20.02 -31.61 15.04
C THR A 95 -18.54 -31.51 15.44
N PRO A 96 -17.98 -30.32 15.66
CA PRO A 96 -16.61 -30.17 16.13
C PRO A 96 -16.34 -30.86 17.47
N GLY A 97 -15.10 -31.33 17.66
CA GLY A 97 -14.65 -31.97 18.90
C GLY A 97 -15.38 -33.27 19.24
N THR A 98 -16.00 -33.91 18.27
CA THR A 98 -16.88 -35.07 18.48
C THR A 98 -16.26 -36.34 17.89
N THR A 99 -16.32 -37.40 18.66
CA THR A 99 -15.88 -38.73 18.17
C THR A 99 -16.99 -39.38 17.38
N TYR A 100 -16.66 -39.81 16.16
CA TYR A 100 -17.54 -40.55 15.26
C TYR A 100 -17.01 -41.97 15.09
N TYR A 101 -17.91 -42.94 15.19
CA TYR A 101 -17.68 -44.34 14.87
C TYR A 101 -18.13 -44.57 13.44
N TYR A 102 -17.45 -45.43 12.69
CA TYR A 102 -17.81 -45.75 11.32
C TYR A 102 -17.41 -47.16 10.91
N CYS A 103 -18.15 -47.72 9.99
CA CYS A 103 -17.83 -48.99 9.32
C CYS A 103 -18.25 -48.96 7.86
N LEU A 104 -17.75 -49.90 7.07
CA LEU A 104 -18.14 -50.14 5.70
C LEU A 104 -18.96 -51.43 5.63
N GLU A 105 -20.13 -51.34 5.08
CA GLU A 105 -21.02 -52.50 4.84
C GLU A 105 -21.15 -52.72 3.33
N ALA A 106 -21.18 -54.00 2.92
CA ALA A 106 -21.46 -54.37 1.54
C ALA A 106 -22.28 -55.68 1.50
N GLY A 107 -23.18 -55.75 0.52
CA GLY A 107 -24.07 -56.91 0.40
C GLY A 107 -25.22 -56.66 -0.56
N ASN A 108 -26.37 -57.21 -0.25
CA ASN A 108 -27.63 -57.06 -0.98
C ASN A 108 -28.79 -56.80 0.02
N GLU A 109 -30.03 -56.82 -0.47
CA GLU A 109 -31.22 -56.59 0.34
C GLU A 109 -31.44 -57.63 1.47
N MET A 110 -30.96 -58.82 1.29
CA MET A 110 -31.19 -59.91 2.27
C MET A 110 -30.13 -59.92 3.35
N TYR A 111 -28.91 -59.51 3.05
CA TYR A 111 -27.83 -59.45 4.04
C TYR A 111 -26.76 -58.40 3.69
N MET A 112 -26.17 -57.81 4.71
CA MET A 112 -25.01 -56.91 4.61
C MET A 112 -23.90 -57.47 5.52
N ARG A 113 -22.69 -57.54 4.95
CA ARG A 113 -21.47 -57.82 5.70
C ARG A 113 -20.85 -56.52 6.16
N GLN A 114 -20.32 -56.45 7.37
CA GLN A 114 -19.73 -55.28 7.96
C GLN A 114 -18.25 -55.45 8.22
N SER A 115 -17.46 -54.41 7.95
CA SER A 115 -16.07 -54.31 8.40
C SER A 115 -15.94 -54.17 9.92
N PRO A 116 -14.76 -54.28 10.50
CA PRO A 116 -14.52 -53.75 11.87
C PRO A 116 -14.96 -52.29 11.98
N THR A 117 -15.36 -51.90 13.16
CA THR A 117 -15.72 -50.50 13.48
C THR A 117 -14.47 -49.72 13.81
N TYR A 118 -14.28 -48.58 13.13
CA TYR A 118 -13.25 -47.63 13.43
C TYR A 118 -13.86 -46.36 14.03
N HIS A 119 -13.02 -45.43 14.48
CA HIS A 119 -13.47 -44.14 14.97
C HIS A 119 -12.46 -43.06 14.64
N PHE A 120 -12.93 -41.83 14.53
CA PHE A 120 -12.13 -40.62 14.42
C PHE A 120 -12.75 -39.53 15.28
N THR A 121 -11.99 -38.50 15.62
CA THR A 121 -12.50 -37.33 16.32
C THR A 121 -12.26 -36.08 15.47
N THR A 122 -13.32 -35.32 15.23
CA THR A 122 -13.23 -34.02 14.56
C THR A 122 -12.44 -33.04 15.40
N PHE A 123 -11.78 -32.07 14.79
CA PHE A 123 -11.06 -31.03 15.53
C PHE A 123 -12.06 -30.20 16.35
N PRO A 124 -11.73 -29.83 17.60
CA PRO A 124 -12.56 -28.94 18.40
C PRO A 124 -12.55 -27.51 17.83
N ASN A 125 -13.58 -26.75 18.21
CA ASN A 125 -13.54 -25.30 18.03
C ASN A 125 -12.49 -24.70 18.96
N GLU A 126 -11.79 -23.67 18.45
CA GLU A 126 -10.68 -23.02 19.13
C GLU A 126 -10.89 -21.49 19.13
N ARG A 127 -9.97 -20.77 19.76
CA ARG A 127 -9.89 -19.32 19.65
C ARG A 127 -9.50 -18.93 18.22
N PRO A 128 -9.87 -17.72 17.76
CA PRO A 128 -9.46 -17.24 16.44
C PRO A 128 -7.93 -17.16 16.30
N ARG A 129 -7.44 -17.26 15.08
CA ARG A 129 -6.04 -16.99 14.73
C ARG A 129 -5.97 -15.68 13.95
N ILE A 130 -4.97 -14.86 14.26
CA ILE A 130 -4.80 -13.52 13.69
C ILE A 130 -3.47 -13.43 12.98
N ALA A 131 -3.47 -12.79 11.81
CA ALA A 131 -2.25 -12.39 11.09
C ALA A 131 -1.50 -11.27 11.87
N PRO A 132 -0.23 -11.05 11.59
CA PRO A 132 0.49 -9.87 12.07
C PRO A 132 -0.22 -8.58 11.68
N ILE A 133 -0.06 -7.54 12.52
CA ILE A 133 -0.59 -6.20 12.24
C ILE A 133 0.12 -5.63 11.01
N THR A 134 -0.64 -5.05 10.10
CA THR A 134 -0.16 -4.24 8.99
C THR A 134 -0.56 -2.79 9.22
N PHE A 135 0.34 -1.84 8.97
CA PHE A 135 -0.01 -0.43 9.02
C PHE A 135 -0.19 0.15 7.61
N LEU A 136 -1.14 1.08 7.44
CA LEU A 136 -1.42 1.77 6.17
C LEU A 136 -0.86 3.18 6.11
N GLY A 137 -0.68 3.79 7.26
CA GLY A 137 -0.11 5.12 7.36
C GLY A 137 -0.12 5.63 8.79
N GLN A 138 0.77 6.57 9.07
CA GLN A 138 0.94 7.18 10.37
C GLN A 138 1.07 8.69 10.22
N GLY A 139 0.36 9.42 11.05
CA GLY A 139 0.48 10.86 11.24
C GLY A 139 1.11 11.21 12.58
N PRO A 140 1.27 12.51 12.86
CA PRO A 140 1.85 12.98 14.12
C PRO A 140 1.08 12.56 15.37
N ILE A 141 -0.24 12.38 15.24
CA ILE A 141 -1.15 12.03 16.33
C ILE A 141 -2.13 10.89 15.94
N SER A 142 -1.83 10.15 14.88
CA SER A 142 -2.73 9.12 14.35
C SER A 142 -1.98 7.96 13.72
N ILE A 143 -2.64 6.82 13.62
CA ILE A 143 -2.15 5.67 12.86
C ILE A 143 -3.35 4.86 12.34
N ILE A 144 -3.22 4.29 11.13
CA ILE A 144 -4.21 3.38 10.56
C ILE A 144 -3.63 1.97 10.53
N LEU A 145 -4.31 1.06 11.21
CA LEU A 145 -3.89 -0.32 11.37
C LEU A 145 -4.88 -1.28 10.73
N LEU A 146 -4.34 -2.38 10.21
CA LEU A 146 -5.08 -3.52 9.70
C LEU A 146 -4.68 -4.79 10.44
N CYS A 147 -5.65 -5.71 10.60
CA CYS A 147 -5.37 -7.10 10.90
C CYS A 147 -6.36 -8.02 10.16
N ALA A 148 -5.97 -9.25 9.92
CA ALA A 148 -6.82 -10.27 9.33
C ALA A 148 -7.00 -11.43 10.31
N VAL A 149 -8.23 -11.95 10.42
CA VAL A 149 -8.49 -13.22 11.07
C VAL A 149 -8.25 -14.31 10.03
N THR A 150 -7.26 -15.15 10.25
CA THR A 150 -6.85 -16.22 9.33
C THR A 150 -7.63 -17.53 9.56
N ASP A 151 -8.18 -17.72 10.74
CA ASP A 151 -9.02 -18.84 11.12
C ASP A 151 -9.95 -18.36 12.25
N ASP A 152 -11.25 -18.48 12.08
CA ASP A 152 -12.25 -18.13 13.11
C ASP A 152 -12.30 -19.12 14.26
N GLY A 153 -11.57 -20.23 14.16
CA GLY A 153 -11.55 -21.29 15.14
C GLY A 153 -12.77 -22.20 15.08
N GLY A 154 -13.59 -22.09 14.02
CA GLY A 154 -14.84 -22.84 13.82
C GLY A 154 -16.06 -22.21 14.48
N ASP A 155 -15.91 -21.03 15.07
CA ASP A 155 -17.01 -20.23 15.61
C ASP A 155 -16.88 -18.78 15.10
N PRO A 156 -18.00 -18.11 14.75
CA PRO A 156 -17.96 -16.74 14.27
C PRO A 156 -17.20 -15.81 15.22
N VAL A 157 -16.40 -14.92 14.65
CA VAL A 157 -15.74 -13.86 15.40
C VAL A 157 -16.78 -12.85 15.87
N THR A 158 -16.85 -12.64 17.18
CA THR A 158 -17.82 -11.75 17.83
C THR A 158 -17.27 -10.35 18.06
N SER A 159 -15.94 -10.22 18.18
CA SER A 159 -15.23 -8.94 18.38
C SER A 159 -13.83 -9.01 17.80
N CYS A 160 -13.41 -7.92 17.15
CA CYS A 160 -12.05 -7.76 16.67
C CYS A 160 -11.64 -6.29 16.80
N GLY A 161 -10.38 -6.03 17.15
CA GLY A 161 -9.92 -4.68 17.37
C GLY A 161 -8.45 -4.61 17.75
N PHE A 162 -8.09 -3.48 18.37
CA PHE A 162 -6.72 -3.21 18.78
C PHE A 162 -6.68 -2.70 20.22
N ARG A 163 -5.75 -3.23 20.98
CA ARG A 163 -5.35 -2.77 22.30
C ARG A 163 -4.00 -2.12 22.19
N TYR A 164 -3.86 -0.89 22.67
CA TYR A 164 -2.63 -0.14 22.60
C TYR A 164 -2.27 0.51 23.93
N ILE A 165 -0.97 0.58 24.19
CA ILE A 165 -0.40 1.06 25.45
C ILE A 165 0.66 2.09 25.08
N SER A 166 0.55 3.28 25.65
CA SER A 166 1.57 4.32 25.55
C SER A 166 2.70 4.10 26.54
N ALA A 167 3.84 4.77 26.36
CA ALA A 167 5.01 4.65 27.22
C ALA A 167 4.72 5.03 28.69
N ASP A 168 3.72 5.89 28.96
CA ASP A 168 3.25 6.25 30.32
C ASP A 168 2.30 5.21 30.93
N GLY A 169 2.10 4.06 30.26
CA GLY A 169 1.28 2.95 30.73
C GLY A 169 -0.22 3.13 30.55
N GLN A 170 -0.68 4.20 29.85
CA GLN A 170 -2.09 4.32 29.50
C GLN A 170 -2.47 3.23 28.52
N GLU A 171 -3.47 2.44 28.90
CA GLU A 171 -3.99 1.33 28.12
C GLU A 171 -5.38 1.65 27.58
N LEU A 172 -5.54 1.48 26.28
CA LEU A 172 -6.78 1.74 25.55
C LEU A 172 -7.09 0.56 24.63
N GLU A 173 -8.38 0.31 24.42
CA GLU A 173 -8.86 -0.72 23.49
C GLU A 173 -9.95 -0.12 22.61
N ALA A 174 -9.92 -0.45 21.31
CA ALA A 174 -10.92 -0.03 20.36
C ALA A 174 -11.26 -1.14 19.37
N ASN A 175 -12.55 -1.29 19.09
CA ASN A 175 -13.03 -2.24 18.08
C ASN A 175 -12.72 -1.72 16.68
N ALA A 176 -12.29 -2.62 15.81
CA ALA A 176 -12.05 -2.36 14.40
C ALA A 176 -13.32 -2.57 13.57
N SER A 177 -13.36 -1.94 12.40
CA SER A 177 -14.40 -2.14 11.40
C SER A 177 -13.94 -3.14 10.34
N LEU A 178 -14.83 -4.03 9.93
CA LEU A 178 -14.55 -4.98 8.86
C LEU A 178 -14.61 -4.27 7.50
N THR A 179 -13.56 -4.42 6.70
CA THR A 179 -13.47 -3.89 5.32
C THR A 179 -14.08 -4.85 4.30
N THR A 180 -14.25 -4.40 3.07
CA THR A 180 -14.77 -5.22 1.96
C THR A 180 -13.89 -6.41 1.58
N ASP A 181 -12.57 -6.30 1.85
CA ASP A 181 -11.54 -7.33 1.59
C ASP A 181 -11.34 -8.25 2.81
N ASN A 182 -12.32 -8.28 3.70
CA ASN A 182 -12.33 -9.15 4.89
C ASN A 182 -11.15 -8.90 5.86
N GLN A 183 -10.68 -7.65 5.94
CA GLN A 183 -9.70 -7.19 6.92
C GLN A 183 -10.36 -6.32 7.98
N TRP A 184 -9.80 -6.32 9.17
CA TRP A 184 -10.26 -5.47 10.26
C TRP A 184 -9.38 -4.22 10.34
N ARG A 185 -10.01 -3.05 10.23
CA ARG A 185 -9.35 -1.75 10.13
C ARG A 185 -9.72 -0.85 11.29
N LEU A 186 -8.71 -0.18 11.86
CA LEU A 186 -8.90 0.87 12.87
C LEU A 186 -8.03 2.08 12.55
N HIS A 187 -8.63 3.26 12.59
CA HIS A 187 -7.94 4.53 12.65
C HIS A 187 -7.88 4.97 14.11
N ILE A 188 -6.68 5.03 14.68
CA ILE A 188 -6.44 5.57 16.03
C ILE A 188 -6.00 7.00 15.86
N SER A 189 -6.71 7.93 16.49
CA SER A 189 -6.43 9.37 16.48
C SER A 189 -6.21 9.89 17.89
N HIS A 190 -5.83 11.18 18.01
CA HIS A 190 -5.57 11.88 19.28
C HIS A 190 -4.45 11.22 20.10
N LEU A 191 -3.49 10.59 19.44
CA LEU A 191 -2.28 10.09 20.07
C LEU A 191 -1.42 11.27 20.57
N LYS A 192 -0.64 11.05 21.62
CA LYS A 192 0.36 12.01 22.06
C LYS A 192 1.53 12.01 21.07
N LYS A 193 2.00 13.21 20.68
CA LYS A 193 3.23 13.36 19.87
C LYS A 193 4.44 12.86 20.64
N TYR A 194 5.49 12.45 19.91
CA TYR A 194 6.78 12.02 20.45
C TYR A 194 6.66 10.91 21.50
N THR A 195 5.72 9.99 21.29
CA THR A 195 5.41 8.92 22.23
C THR A 195 5.52 7.55 21.56
N GLU A 196 6.14 6.60 22.25
CA GLU A 196 6.16 5.21 21.81
C GLU A 196 4.86 4.52 22.22
N TYR A 197 4.29 3.75 21.30
CA TYR A 197 3.12 2.93 21.52
C TYR A 197 3.40 1.48 21.18
N THR A 198 2.85 0.59 21.98
CA THR A 198 2.80 -0.86 21.70
C THR A 198 1.35 -1.26 21.44
N VAL A 199 1.09 -1.86 20.29
CA VAL A 199 -0.24 -2.26 19.83
C VAL A 199 -0.30 -3.76 19.65
N LYS A 200 -1.41 -4.39 20.04
CA LYS A 200 -1.77 -5.77 19.72
C LYS A 200 -3.15 -5.78 19.10
N ALA A 201 -3.31 -6.46 17.97
CA ALA A 201 -4.64 -6.80 17.47
C ALA A 201 -5.23 -7.92 18.34
N PHE A 202 -6.55 -7.93 18.48
CA PHE A 202 -7.27 -9.03 19.11
C PHE A 202 -8.45 -9.48 18.25
N ALA A 203 -8.79 -10.76 18.35
CA ALA A 203 -10.05 -11.31 17.88
C ALA A 203 -10.62 -12.27 18.91
N GLU A 204 -11.93 -12.32 19.01
CA GLU A 204 -12.66 -13.09 20.03
C GLU A 204 -13.83 -13.84 19.40
N ASN A 205 -13.98 -15.10 19.78
CA ASN A 205 -15.16 -15.92 19.55
C ASN A 205 -15.64 -16.52 20.88
N ARG A 206 -16.63 -17.42 20.87
CA ARG A 206 -17.12 -18.05 22.10
C ARG A 206 -16.06 -18.85 22.87
N ASN A 207 -14.98 -19.29 22.21
CA ASN A 207 -13.89 -20.05 22.83
C ASN A 207 -12.82 -19.18 23.49
N GLY A 208 -12.95 -17.85 23.31
CA GLY A 208 -12.12 -16.83 23.92
C GLY A 208 -11.38 -15.94 22.96
N ARG A 209 -10.51 -15.11 23.51
CA ARG A 209 -9.75 -14.06 22.81
C ARG A 209 -8.32 -14.48 22.52
N THR A 210 -7.83 -14.13 21.35
CA THR A 210 -6.43 -14.23 20.93
C THR A 210 -5.86 -12.83 20.64
N TYR A 211 -4.57 -12.64 20.88
CA TYR A 211 -3.83 -11.43 20.56
C TYR A 211 -2.74 -11.74 19.52
N SER A 212 -2.47 -10.76 18.66
CA SER A 212 -1.31 -10.79 17.74
C SER A 212 0.00 -10.60 18.51
N GLU A 213 1.13 -10.83 17.82
CA GLU A 213 2.41 -10.29 18.24
C GLU A 213 2.32 -8.75 18.36
N PRO A 214 3.08 -8.13 19.30
CA PRO A 214 3.06 -6.69 19.50
C PRO A 214 3.70 -5.96 18.32
N TYR A 215 3.04 -4.91 17.84
CA TYR A 215 3.56 -3.92 16.90
C TYR A 215 3.93 -2.65 17.67
N ARG A 216 5.12 -2.10 17.43
CA ARG A 216 5.60 -0.88 18.09
C ARG A 216 5.77 0.22 17.06
N PHE A 217 5.38 1.44 17.43
CA PHE A 217 5.60 2.63 16.63
C PHE A 217 5.85 3.85 17.53
N TYR A 218 6.44 4.88 16.94
CA TYR A 218 6.74 6.13 17.62
C TYR A 218 6.10 7.29 16.83
N THR A 219 5.33 8.13 17.51
CA THR A 219 4.73 9.32 16.89
C THR A 219 5.77 10.45 16.76
N SER A 220 5.81 11.09 15.60
CA SER A 220 6.74 12.18 15.27
C SER A 220 6.00 13.29 14.51
N ASP A 221 6.70 14.34 14.06
CA ASP A 221 6.09 15.35 13.18
C ASP A 221 5.98 14.91 11.70
N ALA A 222 6.45 13.71 11.37
CA ALA A 222 6.36 13.18 10.02
C ALA A 222 5.07 12.38 9.79
N VAL A 223 4.58 12.46 8.55
CA VAL A 223 3.53 11.59 8.02
C VAL A 223 4.17 10.52 7.15
N SER A 224 3.82 9.26 7.39
CA SER A 224 4.25 8.14 6.56
C SER A 224 3.07 7.47 5.89
N LEU A 225 3.10 7.35 4.56
CA LEU A 225 2.05 6.77 3.75
C LEU A 225 2.56 5.48 3.10
N ILE A 226 1.77 4.41 3.18
CA ILE A 226 2.01 3.17 2.43
C ILE A 226 1.30 3.23 1.06
N ASN A 227 0.13 3.86 1.00
CA ASN A 227 -0.65 4.02 -0.21
C ASN A 227 -0.90 5.51 -0.49
N ALA A 228 -0.85 5.88 -1.76
CA ALA A 228 -1.21 7.22 -2.20
C ALA A 228 -2.71 7.49 -2.00
N GLY A 229 -3.06 8.74 -1.73
CA GLY A 229 -4.45 9.19 -1.49
C GLY A 229 -4.89 9.08 -0.03
N MET A 230 -4.01 8.70 0.89
CA MET A 230 -4.37 8.48 2.30
C MET A 230 -4.11 9.68 3.22
N LEU A 231 -3.45 10.71 2.76
CA LEU A 231 -3.12 11.88 3.60
C LEU A 231 -4.36 12.52 4.24
N PRO A 232 -5.50 12.72 3.51
CA PRO A 232 -6.71 13.27 4.10
C PRO A 232 -7.26 12.45 5.25
N GLU A 233 -7.18 11.13 5.16
CA GLU A 233 -7.66 10.25 6.23
C GLU A 233 -6.74 10.25 7.45
N ILE A 234 -5.42 10.25 7.23
CA ILE A 234 -4.43 10.20 8.31
C ILE A 234 -4.41 11.50 9.12
N ILE A 235 -4.46 12.65 8.46
CA ILE A 235 -4.48 13.96 9.14
C ILE A 235 -5.89 14.31 9.64
N GLY A 236 -6.91 13.99 8.85
CA GLY A 236 -8.30 14.35 9.09
C GLY A 236 -8.62 15.80 8.70
N GLU A 237 -9.88 16.04 8.35
CA GLU A 237 -10.36 17.39 7.97
C GLU A 237 -10.22 18.40 9.10
N ASP A 238 -10.45 17.98 10.35
CA ASP A 238 -10.35 18.84 11.53
C ASP A 238 -8.90 19.24 11.84
N GLY A 239 -7.93 18.35 11.56
CA GLY A 239 -6.51 18.56 11.87
C GLY A 239 -5.73 19.29 10.78
N LYS A 240 -6.26 19.43 9.56
CA LYS A 240 -5.50 19.96 8.40
C LYS A 240 -5.02 21.40 8.56
N ASN A 241 -5.67 22.19 9.42
CA ASN A 241 -5.33 23.60 9.63
C ASN A 241 -4.34 23.84 10.79
N ASP A 242 -3.92 22.78 11.49
CA ASP A 242 -3.09 22.89 12.71
C ASP A 242 -1.59 22.86 12.43
N TYR A 243 -1.20 22.60 11.18
CA TYR A 243 0.20 22.40 10.81
C TYR A 243 0.78 23.64 10.15
N THR A 244 1.88 24.15 10.69
CA THR A 244 2.72 25.19 10.06
C THR A 244 3.92 24.58 9.32
N GLN A 245 4.29 23.36 9.68
CA GLN A 245 5.32 22.57 9.01
C GLN A 245 4.91 21.10 8.97
N LEU A 246 5.28 20.40 7.89
CA LEU A 246 4.98 18.98 7.70
C LEU A 246 6.05 18.32 6.86
N SER A 247 6.47 17.11 7.30
CA SER A 247 7.29 16.19 6.50
C SER A 247 6.42 14.99 6.10
N ILE A 248 6.47 14.61 4.83
CA ILE A 248 5.67 13.49 4.29
C ILE A 248 6.60 12.52 3.58
N THR A 249 6.44 11.24 3.89
CA THR A 249 7.16 10.14 3.25
C THR A 249 6.18 9.17 2.58
N GLY A 250 6.62 8.49 1.52
CA GLY A 250 5.81 7.53 0.78
C GLY A 250 5.09 8.13 -0.44
N PRO A 251 4.19 7.37 -1.09
CA PRO A 251 3.57 7.75 -2.34
C PRO A 251 2.47 8.81 -2.15
N LEU A 252 2.48 9.82 -3.05
CA LEU A 252 1.51 10.92 -3.10
C LEU A 252 0.86 10.97 -4.49
N ASN A 253 -0.47 11.00 -4.54
CA ASN A 253 -1.22 11.24 -5.76
C ASN A 253 -1.99 12.56 -5.71
N GLY A 254 -2.83 12.81 -6.72
CA GLY A 254 -3.59 14.04 -6.82
C GLY A 254 -4.51 14.33 -5.64
N THR A 255 -5.02 13.29 -4.95
CA THR A 255 -5.84 13.44 -3.73
C THR A 255 -5.02 14.05 -2.60
N ASP A 256 -3.78 13.55 -2.40
CA ASP A 256 -2.88 14.06 -1.37
C ASP A 256 -2.40 15.48 -1.68
N ILE A 257 -2.03 15.73 -2.95
CA ILE A 257 -1.60 17.07 -3.39
C ILE A 257 -2.72 18.09 -3.21
N ARG A 258 -3.97 17.74 -3.55
CA ARG A 258 -5.12 18.61 -3.30
C ARG A 258 -5.25 18.95 -1.82
N PHE A 259 -5.13 17.97 -0.94
CA PHE A 259 -5.20 18.17 0.50
C PHE A 259 -4.04 19.05 1.03
N ILE A 260 -2.81 18.83 0.52
CA ILE A 260 -1.64 19.68 0.82
C ILE A 260 -1.89 21.13 0.40
N ARG A 261 -2.49 21.37 -0.77
CA ARG A 261 -2.84 22.71 -1.23
C ARG A 261 -3.82 23.39 -0.26
N GLU A 262 -4.83 22.66 0.21
CA GLU A 262 -5.79 23.17 1.20
C GLU A 262 -5.10 23.50 2.55
N MET A 263 -4.14 22.67 2.97
CA MET A 263 -3.29 22.94 4.13
C MET A 263 -2.40 24.20 3.95
N CYS A 264 -1.99 24.47 2.69
CA CYS A 264 -1.23 25.67 2.31
C CYS A 264 -2.13 26.88 1.98
N GLY A 265 -3.41 26.86 2.35
CA GLY A 265 -4.29 28.03 2.23
C GLY A 265 -5.07 28.14 0.93
N LYS A 266 -5.06 27.14 0.02
CA LYS A 266 -5.75 27.22 -1.27
C LYS A 266 -6.50 25.93 -1.63
N ASP A 267 -7.77 26.09 -1.99
CA ASP A 267 -8.56 24.99 -2.58
C ASP A 267 -8.21 24.74 -4.06
N ILE A 268 -8.91 23.81 -4.68
CA ILE A 268 -8.72 23.46 -6.11
C ILE A 268 -9.03 24.60 -7.07
N ARG A 269 -9.81 25.62 -6.66
CA ARG A 269 -10.21 26.77 -7.45
C ARG A 269 -9.37 27.99 -7.14
N GLY A 270 -8.39 27.89 -6.23
CA GLY A 270 -7.56 28.98 -5.78
C GLY A 270 -8.22 29.85 -4.70
N ASN A 271 -9.39 29.45 -4.16
CA ASN A 271 -10.00 30.18 -3.05
C ASN A 271 -9.21 29.96 -1.75
N GLN A 272 -9.26 30.94 -0.84
CA GLN A 272 -8.60 30.84 0.45
C GLN A 272 -9.25 29.75 1.31
N THR A 273 -8.40 28.95 1.97
CA THR A 273 -8.76 28.04 3.07
C THR A 273 -8.18 28.54 4.39
N GLN A 274 -8.43 27.84 5.48
CA GLN A 274 -7.86 28.16 6.79
C GLN A 274 -6.48 27.51 7.02
N GLY A 275 -5.92 26.87 6.00
CA GLY A 275 -4.62 26.21 6.08
C GLY A 275 -3.48 27.17 6.40
N GLN A 276 -2.51 26.72 7.22
CA GLN A 276 -1.39 27.53 7.72
C GLN A 276 -0.02 26.91 7.40
N LEU A 277 0.04 25.87 6.54
CA LEU A 277 1.27 25.16 6.23
C LEU A 277 2.22 26.04 5.42
N GLN A 278 3.35 26.38 6.04
CA GLN A 278 4.38 27.27 5.49
C GLN A 278 5.63 26.51 5.03
N LYS A 279 5.90 25.35 5.65
CA LYS A 279 7.07 24.52 5.34
C LYS A 279 6.66 23.09 5.03
N LEU A 280 7.03 22.63 3.85
CA LEU A 280 6.70 21.30 3.36
C LEU A 280 7.96 20.54 2.96
N ASP A 281 8.21 19.41 3.62
CA ASP A 281 9.33 18.51 3.28
C ASP A 281 8.78 17.24 2.62
N LEU A 282 9.08 17.07 1.33
CA LEU A 282 8.71 15.92 0.51
C LEU A 282 9.94 15.09 0.08
N THR A 283 11.10 15.30 0.71
CA THR A 283 12.36 14.68 0.30
C THR A 283 12.22 13.17 0.07
N ASP A 284 11.59 12.47 1.01
CA ASP A 284 11.37 11.02 0.98
C ASP A 284 9.98 10.62 0.43
N ALA A 285 9.27 11.54 -0.21
CA ALA A 285 8.01 11.27 -0.88
C ALA A 285 8.22 10.80 -2.32
N LEU A 286 7.16 10.24 -2.91
CA LEU A 286 7.13 9.80 -4.30
C LEU A 286 5.86 10.30 -4.97
N ILE A 287 5.96 11.15 -5.97
CA ILE A 287 4.80 11.53 -6.77
C ILE A 287 4.44 10.38 -7.71
N VAL A 288 3.20 9.89 -7.58
CA VAL A 288 2.64 8.83 -8.43
C VAL A 288 1.40 9.30 -9.16
N ALA A 289 1.09 8.67 -10.28
CA ALA A 289 -0.12 8.96 -11.05
C ALA A 289 -1.39 8.57 -10.29
N GLY A 290 -2.51 9.25 -10.57
CA GLY A 290 -3.83 8.89 -10.07
C GLY A 290 -4.40 9.84 -9.03
N GLY A 291 -5.43 9.37 -8.31
CA GLY A 291 -6.18 10.18 -7.35
C GLY A 291 -7.11 11.21 -8.01
N LEU A 292 -7.54 12.19 -7.22
CA LEU A 292 -8.35 13.32 -7.69
C LEU A 292 -7.46 14.33 -8.44
N SER A 293 -8.06 15.21 -9.25
CA SER A 293 -7.34 16.36 -9.78
C SER A 293 -6.88 17.27 -8.63
N TYR A 294 -5.63 17.75 -8.70
CA TYR A 294 -5.10 18.68 -7.69
C TYR A 294 -5.47 20.15 -7.93
N ASP A 295 -5.94 20.45 -9.13
CA ASP A 295 -6.66 21.67 -9.49
C ASP A 295 -7.91 21.29 -10.31
N GLU A 296 -8.55 22.21 -11.02
CA GLU A 296 -9.79 21.91 -11.74
C GLU A 296 -9.66 20.83 -12.82
N SER A 297 -8.47 20.59 -13.35
CA SER A 297 -8.29 19.75 -14.56
C SER A 297 -7.00 18.91 -14.61
N ARG A 298 -6.06 19.10 -13.67
CA ARG A 298 -4.75 18.45 -13.72
C ARG A 298 -4.62 17.34 -12.70
N TYR A 299 -3.95 16.28 -13.13
CA TYR A 299 -3.70 15.08 -12.35
C TYR A 299 -2.20 14.87 -12.15
N THR A 300 -1.81 14.16 -11.12
CA THR A 300 -0.41 13.81 -10.89
C THR A 300 0.10 12.83 -11.94
N THR A 301 1.37 12.96 -12.29
CA THR A 301 2.12 12.08 -13.17
C THR A 301 3.36 11.58 -12.43
N GLU A 302 3.79 10.37 -12.73
CA GLU A 302 4.97 9.74 -12.11
C GLU A 302 6.18 10.66 -12.09
N HIS A 303 6.81 10.80 -10.91
CA HIS A 303 8.04 11.58 -10.71
C HIS A 303 8.01 13.04 -11.22
N THR A 304 6.81 13.63 -11.33
CA THR A 304 6.62 14.95 -11.97
C THR A 304 6.03 15.95 -10.99
N ILE A 305 6.67 17.09 -10.84
CA ILE A 305 6.06 18.28 -10.26
C ILE A 305 5.35 19.01 -11.39
N GLY A 306 4.05 18.75 -11.50
CA GLY A 306 3.22 19.16 -12.63
C GLY A 306 2.90 20.66 -12.63
N ASN A 307 2.41 21.13 -13.79
CA ASN A 307 2.00 22.51 -13.96
C ASN A 307 0.95 22.95 -12.93
N GLY A 308 1.25 23.99 -12.16
CA GLY A 308 0.38 24.52 -11.11
C GLY A 308 0.25 23.64 -9.85
N MET A 309 0.99 22.55 -9.72
CA MET A 309 0.86 21.61 -8.61
C MET A 309 0.98 22.30 -7.24
N PHE A 310 1.95 23.17 -7.10
CA PHE A 310 2.12 24.04 -5.92
C PHE A 310 1.86 25.52 -6.22
N GLY A 311 1.17 25.81 -7.32
CA GLY A 311 0.87 27.20 -7.70
C GLY A 311 -0.11 27.88 -6.77
N GLU A 312 -0.02 29.24 -6.68
CA GLU A 312 -0.86 30.12 -5.86
C GLU A 312 -0.71 29.92 -4.34
N LEU A 313 0.28 29.14 -3.87
CA LEU A 313 0.50 28.88 -2.44
C LEU A 313 1.28 30.05 -1.83
N ASP A 314 0.58 31.14 -1.60
CA ASP A 314 1.13 32.44 -1.21
C ASP A 314 1.71 32.47 0.22
N ILE A 315 1.37 31.53 1.08
CA ILE A 315 1.94 31.40 2.44
C ILE A 315 3.13 30.43 2.53
N LEU A 316 3.38 29.64 1.47
CA LEU A 316 4.45 28.62 1.47
C LEU A 316 5.82 29.31 1.38
N THR A 317 6.63 29.21 2.43
CA THR A 317 7.95 29.83 2.53
C THR A 317 9.09 28.88 2.18
N GLU A 318 8.89 27.57 2.38
CA GLU A 318 9.88 26.54 2.14
C GLU A 318 9.22 25.26 1.59
N ILE A 319 9.79 24.71 0.53
CA ILE A 319 9.44 23.39 0.01
C ILE A 319 10.71 22.63 -0.36
N LYS A 320 10.81 21.39 0.13
CA LYS A 320 11.80 20.41 -0.35
C LYS A 320 11.08 19.40 -1.23
N LEU A 321 11.59 19.23 -2.44
CA LEU A 321 11.00 18.35 -3.45
C LEU A 321 11.47 16.89 -3.26
N PRO A 322 10.69 15.91 -3.74
CA PRO A 322 11.11 14.51 -3.74
C PRO A 322 12.44 14.31 -4.46
N GLU A 323 13.36 13.57 -3.85
CA GLU A 323 14.69 13.30 -4.44
C GLU A 323 14.62 12.62 -5.82
N ASN A 324 13.54 11.88 -6.08
CA ASN A 324 13.30 11.16 -7.32
C ASN A 324 12.54 11.97 -8.40
N THR A 325 12.39 13.28 -8.23
CA THR A 325 11.72 14.15 -9.20
C THR A 325 12.49 14.22 -10.53
N LEU A 326 11.87 13.76 -11.61
CA LEU A 326 12.47 13.77 -12.96
C LEU A 326 12.11 15.03 -13.74
N VAL A 327 10.90 15.56 -13.57
CA VAL A 327 10.36 16.68 -14.33
C VAL A 327 9.80 17.74 -13.40
N ILE A 328 10.15 19.00 -13.65
CA ILE A 328 9.50 20.18 -13.06
C ILE A 328 8.91 21.00 -14.22
N GLU A 329 7.58 20.94 -14.33
CA GLU A 329 6.86 21.58 -15.42
C GLU A 329 6.77 23.11 -15.25
N GLN A 330 6.49 23.79 -16.35
CA GLN A 330 6.23 25.23 -16.36
C GLN A 330 5.14 25.58 -15.33
N ASN A 331 5.36 26.67 -14.60
CA ASN A 331 4.39 27.18 -13.60
C ASN A 331 4.11 26.23 -12.42
N ALA A 332 4.92 25.20 -12.17
CA ALA A 332 4.77 24.30 -11.02
C ALA A 332 4.61 25.05 -9.69
N PHE A 333 5.27 26.20 -9.55
CA PHE A 333 5.25 27.10 -8.38
C PHE A 333 4.68 28.48 -8.71
N ARG A 334 3.82 28.62 -9.72
CA ARG A 334 3.28 29.91 -10.15
C ARG A 334 2.70 30.68 -8.95
N ASN A 335 3.11 31.97 -8.80
CA ASN A 335 2.63 32.88 -7.75
C ASN A 335 2.85 32.37 -6.32
N CYS A 336 3.88 31.56 -6.04
CA CYS A 336 4.34 31.25 -4.70
C CYS A 336 5.08 32.47 -4.13
N THR A 337 4.34 33.47 -3.72
CA THR A 337 4.87 34.82 -3.42
C THR A 337 5.74 34.88 -2.17
N SER A 338 5.63 33.92 -1.24
CA SER A 338 6.45 33.84 -0.02
C SER A 338 7.64 32.87 -0.12
N LEU A 339 7.77 32.14 -1.22
CA LEU A 339 8.88 31.20 -1.42
C LEU A 339 10.18 31.98 -1.65
N THR A 340 11.20 31.74 -0.83
CA THR A 340 12.48 32.47 -0.87
C THR A 340 13.62 31.69 -1.53
N ALA A 341 13.57 30.37 -1.46
CA ALA A 341 14.57 29.49 -2.06
C ALA A 341 13.93 28.21 -2.59
N LEU A 342 14.54 27.62 -3.62
CA LEU A 342 14.13 26.33 -4.16
C LEU A 342 15.36 25.51 -4.56
N SER A 343 15.41 24.27 -4.11
CA SER A 343 16.43 23.28 -4.49
C SER A 343 15.90 22.31 -5.53
N ILE A 344 16.57 22.24 -6.68
CA ILE A 344 16.27 21.32 -7.77
C ILE A 344 16.90 19.95 -7.45
N PRO A 345 16.14 18.87 -7.41
CA PRO A 345 16.64 17.52 -7.10
C PRO A 345 17.72 17.02 -8.07
N GLY A 346 18.59 16.16 -7.52
CA GLY A 346 19.68 15.56 -8.30
C GLY A 346 19.24 14.68 -9.47
N SER A 347 18.03 14.17 -9.44
CA SER A 347 17.43 13.32 -10.48
C SER A 347 16.76 14.10 -11.62
N THR A 348 16.53 15.42 -11.46
CA THR A 348 15.75 16.23 -12.41
C THR A 348 16.43 16.31 -13.78
N LYS A 349 15.69 15.94 -14.82
CA LYS A 349 16.12 15.94 -16.23
C LYS A 349 15.48 17.07 -17.04
N ASP A 350 14.22 17.40 -16.73
CA ASP A 350 13.47 18.45 -17.42
C ASP A 350 13.03 19.50 -16.42
N LEU A 351 13.39 20.75 -16.68
CA LEU A 351 13.10 21.88 -15.81
C LEU A 351 12.63 23.08 -16.64
N THR A 352 11.42 23.54 -16.35
CA THR A 352 10.90 24.79 -16.91
C THR A 352 10.61 25.79 -15.80
N PRO A 353 11.05 27.05 -15.92
CA PRO A 353 10.86 28.08 -14.92
C PRO A 353 9.40 28.33 -14.55
N SER A 354 9.14 28.67 -13.29
CA SER A 354 7.86 29.17 -12.80
C SER A 354 7.89 30.69 -12.69
N SER A 355 6.73 31.33 -12.76
CA SER A 355 6.63 32.79 -12.65
C SER A 355 5.76 33.25 -11.48
N GLY A 356 5.99 34.49 -11.01
CA GLY A 356 5.26 35.10 -9.90
C GLY A 356 5.82 34.79 -8.51
N CYS A 357 6.98 34.18 -8.42
CA CYS A 357 7.71 33.93 -7.19
C CYS A 357 8.55 35.15 -6.79
N ARG A 358 7.90 36.26 -6.49
CA ARG A 358 8.53 37.58 -6.34
C ARG A 358 9.57 37.71 -5.21
N HIS A 359 9.60 36.77 -4.25
CA HIS A 359 10.58 36.71 -3.19
C HIS A 359 11.57 35.54 -3.35
N LEU A 360 11.52 34.81 -4.46
CA LEU A 360 12.47 33.75 -4.74
C LEU A 360 13.83 34.36 -5.09
N GLU A 361 14.76 34.33 -4.18
CA GLU A 361 16.09 34.96 -4.28
C GLU A 361 17.18 33.94 -4.60
N HIS A 362 16.95 32.65 -4.32
CA HIS A 362 17.97 31.63 -4.43
C HIS A 362 17.45 30.32 -5.04
N LEU A 363 18.10 29.91 -6.11
CA LEU A 363 17.93 28.60 -6.71
C LEU A 363 19.21 27.77 -6.53
N SER A 364 19.07 26.52 -6.14
CA SER A 364 20.18 25.57 -6.06
C SER A 364 19.87 24.30 -6.81
N VAL A 365 20.90 23.62 -7.28
CA VAL A 365 20.81 22.29 -7.90
C VAL A 365 21.62 21.32 -7.03
N ILE A 366 20.96 20.23 -6.61
CA ILE A 366 21.61 19.22 -5.77
C ILE A 366 22.79 18.59 -6.52
N THR A 367 23.90 18.44 -5.81
CA THR A 367 25.16 17.87 -6.34
C THR A 367 24.90 16.51 -7.00
N GLY A 368 25.47 16.31 -8.19
CA GLY A 368 25.28 15.06 -8.94
C GLY A 368 24.21 15.11 -10.02
N ASN A 369 23.42 16.21 -10.12
CA ASN A 369 22.48 16.37 -11.22
C ASN A 369 23.23 16.31 -12.56
N PRO A 370 22.78 15.49 -13.56
CA PRO A 370 23.46 15.32 -14.84
C PRO A 370 23.20 16.45 -15.85
N GLU A 371 22.06 17.16 -15.73
CA GLU A 371 21.57 18.12 -16.73
C GLU A 371 21.81 19.58 -16.31
N TYR A 372 21.81 19.85 -15.00
CA TYR A 372 21.80 21.20 -14.46
C TYR A 372 22.90 21.43 -13.42
N SER A 373 23.26 22.69 -13.24
CA SER A 373 24.13 23.20 -12.18
C SER A 373 23.60 24.56 -11.70
N SER A 374 24.03 24.99 -10.52
CA SER A 374 23.71 26.32 -10.03
C SER A 374 24.98 27.06 -9.59
N THR A 375 25.01 28.35 -9.85
CA THR A 375 26.06 29.29 -9.42
C THR A 375 25.41 30.58 -8.99
N ASP A 376 25.78 31.09 -7.82
CA ASP A 376 25.26 32.35 -7.24
C ASP A 376 23.74 32.47 -7.22
N GLY A 377 23.04 31.34 -6.95
CA GLY A 377 21.58 31.29 -6.86
C GLY A 377 20.86 31.24 -8.21
N VAL A 378 21.55 31.02 -9.31
CA VAL A 378 21.02 30.96 -10.68
C VAL A 378 21.25 29.55 -11.25
N VAL A 379 20.28 29.01 -11.97
CA VAL A 379 20.35 27.68 -12.60
C VAL A 379 20.85 27.79 -14.03
N TYR A 380 21.80 26.95 -14.36
CA TYR A 380 22.38 26.77 -15.70
C TYR A 380 22.28 25.33 -16.16
N SER A 381 22.43 25.10 -17.47
CA SER A 381 22.75 23.75 -17.97
C SER A 381 24.04 23.23 -17.33
N LYS A 382 24.24 21.92 -17.29
CA LYS A 382 25.38 21.27 -16.62
C LYS A 382 26.73 21.78 -17.09
N ASN A 383 26.85 22.06 -18.40
CA ASN A 383 28.06 22.60 -19.02
C ASN A 383 28.21 24.13 -18.87
N GLY A 384 27.25 24.81 -18.22
CA GLY A 384 27.28 26.28 -18.04
C GLY A 384 26.99 27.11 -19.29
N GLU A 385 26.60 26.47 -20.38
CA GLU A 385 26.40 27.15 -21.67
C GLU A 385 25.02 27.77 -21.83
N THR A 386 24.01 27.34 -21.04
CA THR A 386 22.64 27.90 -21.08
C THR A 386 22.26 28.42 -19.72
N LEU A 387 21.78 29.66 -19.63
CA LEU A 387 21.07 30.15 -18.44
C LEU A 387 19.64 29.61 -18.48
N VAL A 388 19.27 28.79 -17.49
CA VAL A 388 17.97 28.07 -17.47
C VAL A 388 16.95 28.80 -16.64
N TRP A 389 17.29 29.24 -15.42
CA TRP A 389 16.34 29.91 -14.54
C TRP A 389 17.05 30.91 -13.63
N PHE A 390 16.66 32.17 -13.74
CA PHE A 390 17.04 33.28 -12.86
C PHE A 390 15.90 33.57 -11.92
N PRO A 391 16.12 33.64 -10.57
CA PRO A 391 15.05 33.84 -9.61
C PRO A 391 14.51 35.26 -9.63
N GLU A 392 13.18 35.40 -9.64
CA GLU A 392 12.49 36.72 -9.78
C GLU A 392 12.74 37.69 -8.60
N GLY A 393 12.97 37.12 -7.38
CA GLY A 393 13.21 37.90 -6.17
C GLY A 393 14.63 38.47 -6.06
N MET A 394 15.58 37.93 -6.84
CA MET A 394 16.97 38.38 -6.76
C MET A 394 17.12 39.79 -7.33
N GLU A 395 17.56 40.69 -6.46
CA GLU A 395 17.82 42.10 -6.85
C GLU A 395 19.27 42.26 -7.22
N LYS A 396 19.51 42.72 -8.47
CA LYS A 396 20.82 43.10 -8.98
C LYS A 396 20.66 44.27 -9.93
N ASP A 397 21.46 45.33 -9.76
CA ASP A 397 21.48 46.44 -10.70
C ASP A 397 22.04 46.01 -12.06
N GLU A 398 23.06 45.13 -12.04
CA GLU A 398 23.68 44.59 -13.25
C GLU A 398 23.95 43.09 -13.09
N LEU A 399 23.64 42.32 -14.13
CA LEU A 399 23.92 40.89 -14.19
C LEU A 399 25.15 40.62 -15.06
N HIS A 400 26.23 40.13 -14.43
CA HIS A 400 27.42 39.66 -15.13
C HIS A 400 27.27 38.16 -15.45
N LEU A 401 27.24 37.85 -16.75
CA LEU A 401 27.14 36.50 -17.26
C LEU A 401 28.50 35.94 -17.63
N SER A 402 28.67 34.61 -17.53
CA SER A 402 29.91 33.95 -17.96
C SER A 402 30.22 34.23 -19.44
N PRO A 403 31.48 34.53 -19.80
CA PRO A 403 31.87 34.72 -21.22
C PRO A 403 31.73 33.43 -22.06
N THR A 404 31.49 32.27 -21.41
CA THR A 404 31.26 30.98 -22.10
C THR A 404 29.79 30.69 -22.34
N LEU A 405 28.88 31.58 -21.88
CA LEU A 405 27.43 31.41 -22.07
C LEU A 405 27.06 31.50 -23.55
N LYS A 406 26.32 30.54 -24.08
CA LYS A 406 25.90 30.48 -25.50
C LYS A 406 24.40 30.74 -25.67
N SER A 407 23.60 30.56 -24.63
CA SER A 407 22.14 30.62 -24.74
C SER A 407 21.47 31.14 -23.47
N ILE A 408 20.40 31.90 -23.68
CA ILE A 408 19.40 32.20 -22.64
C ILE A 408 18.19 31.29 -22.87
N GLY A 409 17.77 30.55 -21.87
CA GLY A 409 16.63 29.62 -21.95
C GLY A 409 15.29 30.33 -22.16
N GLU A 410 14.27 29.55 -22.48
CA GLU A 410 12.89 30.02 -22.56
C GLU A 410 12.40 30.41 -21.13
N TYR A 411 11.77 31.59 -20.98
CA TYR A 411 11.34 32.18 -19.69
C TYR A 411 12.45 32.41 -18.66
N ALA A 412 13.72 32.27 -19.02
CA ALA A 412 14.83 32.18 -18.05
C ALA A 412 14.99 33.42 -17.16
N LEU A 413 14.69 34.61 -17.64
CA LEU A 413 14.78 35.91 -16.97
C LEU A 413 13.42 36.63 -16.89
N GLN A 414 12.30 35.84 -16.94
CA GLN A 414 10.97 36.41 -16.79
C GLN A 414 10.81 37.10 -15.46
N LYS A 415 10.19 38.31 -15.47
CA LYS A 415 9.90 39.11 -14.26
C LYS A 415 11.10 39.37 -13.34
N CYS A 416 12.34 39.24 -13.87
CA CYS A 416 13.51 39.54 -13.07
C CYS A 416 13.60 41.06 -12.76
N LYS A 417 14.23 41.38 -11.61
CA LYS A 417 14.41 42.75 -11.13
C LYS A 417 15.75 43.38 -11.60
N ILE A 418 16.37 42.81 -12.64
CA ILE A 418 17.61 43.33 -13.22
C ILE A 418 17.28 44.54 -14.09
N ARG A 419 18.00 45.66 -13.89
CA ARG A 419 17.83 46.87 -14.67
C ARG A 419 18.69 46.94 -15.93
N SER A 420 19.90 46.40 -15.85
CA SER A 420 20.82 46.36 -16.96
C SER A 420 21.46 45.00 -17.18
N ILE A 421 21.58 44.58 -18.43
CA ILE A 421 22.26 43.32 -18.75
C ILE A 421 23.08 43.50 -20.02
N ILE A 422 24.33 43.00 -19.94
CA ILE A 422 25.22 42.91 -21.10
C ILE A 422 25.35 41.42 -21.41
N LEU A 423 24.83 40.99 -22.55
CA LEU A 423 24.98 39.62 -23.00
C LEU A 423 26.39 39.41 -23.57
N PRO A 424 27.10 38.36 -23.17
CA PRO A 424 28.42 38.02 -23.71
C PRO A 424 28.38 37.83 -25.25
N GLY A 425 29.46 38.16 -25.93
CA GLY A 425 29.59 37.95 -27.39
C GLY A 425 29.46 36.48 -27.84
N SER A 426 29.60 35.55 -26.91
CA SER A 426 29.40 34.11 -27.12
C SER A 426 27.92 33.69 -27.23
N VAL A 427 26.95 34.55 -26.81
CA VAL A 427 25.51 34.22 -26.88
C VAL A 427 25.03 34.31 -28.32
N THR A 428 24.54 33.17 -28.82
CA THR A 428 24.04 33.01 -30.20
C THR A 428 22.53 32.73 -30.25
N SER A 429 21.88 32.46 -29.10
CA SER A 429 20.44 32.18 -29.05
C SER A 429 19.79 32.71 -27.78
N ILE A 430 18.54 33.15 -27.91
CA ILE A 430 17.67 33.57 -26.81
C ILE A 430 16.36 32.82 -26.99
N GLY A 431 15.86 32.24 -25.89
CA GLY A 431 14.60 31.51 -25.87
C GLY A 431 13.38 32.43 -25.92
N LYS A 432 12.24 31.85 -26.26
CA LYS A 432 10.95 32.56 -26.30
C LYS A 432 10.65 33.16 -24.93
N LEU A 433 10.14 34.42 -24.92
CA LEU A 433 9.71 35.10 -23.69
C LEU A 433 10.80 35.15 -22.60
N ALA A 434 12.08 35.07 -22.95
CA ALA A 434 13.20 35.01 -22.04
C ALA A 434 13.21 36.16 -21.01
N PHE A 435 12.82 37.37 -21.39
CA PHE A 435 12.73 38.55 -20.54
C PHE A 435 11.29 39.03 -20.31
N TYR A 436 10.30 38.16 -20.49
CA TYR A 436 8.89 38.51 -20.30
C TYR A 436 8.64 39.28 -18.99
N ALA A 437 8.04 40.48 -19.10
CA ALA A 437 7.67 41.31 -17.95
C ALA A 437 8.82 41.64 -16.98
N SER A 438 10.08 41.57 -17.42
CA SER A 438 11.25 41.95 -16.60
C SER A 438 11.33 43.46 -16.38
N GLU A 439 12.02 43.89 -15.31
CA GLU A 439 12.24 45.31 -14.98
C GLU A 439 13.42 45.94 -15.77
N ILE A 440 13.90 45.28 -16.79
CA ILE A 440 15.05 45.68 -17.57
C ILE A 440 14.82 47.05 -18.22
N GLU A 441 15.78 47.96 -18.05
CA GLU A 441 15.81 49.32 -18.62
C GLU A 441 16.68 49.40 -19.87
N SER A 442 17.77 48.60 -19.88
CA SER A 442 18.71 48.56 -21.01
C SER A 442 19.28 47.15 -21.23
N ILE A 443 19.55 46.81 -22.49
CA ILE A 443 20.19 45.56 -22.90
C ILE A 443 21.15 45.81 -24.08
N VAL A 444 22.30 45.11 -24.04
CA VAL A 444 23.21 44.99 -25.18
C VAL A 444 23.11 43.59 -25.74
N LEU A 445 22.67 43.46 -26.97
CA LEU A 445 22.56 42.20 -27.71
C LEU A 445 23.86 41.95 -28.49
N PRO A 446 24.43 40.72 -28.46
CA PRO A 446 25.69 40.45 -29.16
C PRO A 446 25.52 40.26 -30.67
N ASP A 447 26.57 40.61 -31.43
CA ASP A 447 26.63 40.43 -32.92
C ASP A 447 26.36 39.00 -33.39
N GLY A 448 26.69 38.01 -32.53
CA GLY A 448 26.47 36.59 -32.81
C GLY A 448 25.01 36.11 -32.82
N LEU A 449 24.09 36.97 -32.40
CA LEU A 449 22.66 36.62 -32.28
C LEU A 449 22.00 36.60 -33.65
N ARG A 450 21.70 35.41 -34.17
CA ARG A 450 21.17 35.23 -35.53
C ARG A 450 19.64 35.35 -35.62
N ASN A 451 18.95 35.13 -34.54
CA ASN A 451 17.50 35.15 -34.47
C ASN A 451 17.05 35.66 -33.10
N VAL A 452 16.14 36.62 -33.12
CA VAL A 452 15.48 37.14 -31.92
C VAL A 452 14.03 36.66 -31.94
N PRO A 453 13.64 35.72 -31.06
CA PRO A 453 12.28 35.23 -31.03
C PRO A 453 11.25 36.33 -30.77
N LEU A 454 10.05 36.15 -31.33
CA LEU A 454 8.94 37.06 -31.08
C LEU A 454 8.63 37.14 -29.58
N GLY A 455 8.47 38.34 -29.05
CA GLY A 455 8.00 38.60 -27.71
C GLY A 455 9.05 38.46 -26.60
N ILE A 456 10.36 38.38 -26.90
CA ILE A 456 11.39 38.25 -25.82
C ILE A 456 11.32 39.39 -24.80
N PHE A 457 10.90 40.60 -25.18
CA PHE A 457 10.70 41.78 -24.33
C PHE A 457 9.22 42.11 -24.09
N GLN A 458 8.34 41.18 -24.33
CA GLN A 458 6.90 41.40 -24.08
C GLN A 458 6.65 41.81 -22.63
N GLN A 459 5.89 42.89 -22.44
CA GLN A 459 5.59 43.51 -21.13
C GLN A 459 6.79 44.06 -20.35
N CYS A 460 7.96 44.25 -20.96
CA CYS A 460 9.08 44.98 -20.35
C CYS A 460 8.78 46.50 -20.39
N GLN A 461 8.03 46.99 -19.41
CA GLN A 461 7.53 48.36 -19.40
C GLN A 461 8.63 49.41 -19.17
N ASN A 462 9.75 49.05 -18.59
CA ASN A 462 10.85 49.92 -18.24
C ASN A 462 11.92 49.98 -19.37
N LEU A 463 11.83 49.13 -20.40
CA LEU A 463 12.85 49.01 -21.42
C LEU A 463 12.88 50.24 -22.32
N THR A 464 13.94 50.99 -22.23
CA THR A 464 14.18 52.23 -23.03
C THR A 464 15.28 52.07 -24.05
N THR A 465 16.23 51.19 -23.85
CA THR A 465 17.43 51.08 -24.70
C THR A 465 17.73 49.63 -25.07
N VAL A 466 17.80 49.35 -26.36
CA VAL A 466 18.33 48.10 -26.92
C VAL A 466 19.49 48.46 -27.81
N THR A 467 20.69 48.03 -27.45
CA THR A 467 21.90 48.24 -28.25
C THR A 467 22.27 46.95 -28.97
N LEU A 468 22.61 47.03 -30.23
CA LEU A 468 23.19 45.91 -31.00
C LEU A 468 24.71 46.05 -30.92
N GLY A 469 25.38 44.96 -30.54
CA GLY A 469 26.84 44.91 -30.38
C GLY A 469 27.58 44.87 -31.68
#